data_172ad2a3d343d700debebcf0b6ac8ce4
#
_entry.id   172ad2a3d343d700debebcf0b6ac8ce4
#
_cell.length_a   1.000
_cell.length_b   1.000
_cell.length_c   1.000
_cell.angle_alpha   90.00
_cell.angle_beta   90.00
_cell.angle_gamma   90.00
#
_symmetry.space_group_name_H-M   'P 1'
#
loop_
_entity.id
_entity.type
_entity.pdbx_description
1 polymer ?
#
loop_
_entity_poly.entity_id
_entity_poly.type
_entity_poly.pdbx_seq_one_letter_code
_entity_poly.pdbx_strand_id
1 'polypeptide(L)' 'MYRIKEIGLLEDYNKVKVAERIGLHPDTLRKVLNGKQECSKLVAYCITKYISADAEIEDYFERVGE' A
#
# COMPACT_ATOMS: atom_id res chain seq x y z
N MET A 1 -5.96 -0.16 11.37
CA MET A 1 -5.95 -0.40 9.92
C MET A 1 -5.64 0.88 9.16
N TYR A 2 -5.18 0.75 7.95
CA TYR A 2 -4.80 1.89 7.12
C TYR A 2 -5.47 1.80 5.77
N ARG A 3 -5.77 2.96 5.18
CA ARG A 3 -6.35 3.05 3.85
C ARG A 3 -5.52 4.02 3.03
N ILE A 4 -5.34 3.71 1.75
CA ILE A 4 -4.57 4.57 0.87
C ILE A 4 -5.27 5.91 0.68
N LYS A 5 -4.49 6.98 0.69
CA LYS A 5 -5.02 8.34 0.50
C LYS A 5 -5.24 8.68 -0.95
N GLU A 6 -4.39 8.15 -1.82
CA GLU A 6 -4.37 8.54 -3.22
C GLU A 6 -4.35 7.30 -4.10
N ILE A 7 -5.40 7.14 -4.90
CA ILE A 7 -5.52 6.02 -5.82
C ILE A 7 -4.54 6.20 -6.97
N GLY A 8 -3.95 5.10 -7.42
CA GLY A 8 -3.01 5.14 -8.54
C GLY A 8 -1.56 5.37 -8.14
N LEU A 9 -1.27 5.26 -6.86
CA LEU A 9 0.05 5.53 -6.32
C LEU A 9 1.15 4.69 -6.97
N LEU A 10 0.87 3.43 -7.28
CA LEU A 10 1.82 2.53 -7.92
C LEU A 10 1.40 2.18 -9.34
N GLU A 11 0.77 3.13 -10.02
CA GLU A 11 0.22 2.87 -11.35
C GLU A 11 1.27 2.43 -12.36
N ASP A 12 2.46 3.01 -12.27
CA ASP A 12 3.56 2.71 -13.19
C ASP A 12 4.39 1.50 -12.78
N TYR A 13 4.04 0.86 -11.67
CA TYR A 13 4.79 -0.28 -11.14
C TYR A 13 4.14 -1.60 -11.55
N ASN A 14 4.96 -2.62 -11.67
CA ASN A 14 4.46 -3.97 -11.88
C ASN A 14 3.96 -4.50 -10.54
N LYS A 15 2.63 -4.54 -10.38
CA LYS A 15 2.01 -4.88 -9.10
C LYS A 15 2.28 -6.30 -8.66
N VAL A 16 2.50 -7.21 -9.61
CA VAL A 16 2.85 -8.59 -9.27
C VAL A 16 4.20 -8.63 -8.57
N LYS A 17 5.18 -7.89 -9.09
CA LYS A 17 6.51 -7.83 -8.48
C LYS A 17 6.47 -7.14 -7.14
N VAL A 18 5.70 -6.08 -7.00
CA VAL A 18 5.55 -5.39 -5.73
C VAL A 18 4.94 -6.32 -4.69
N ALA A 19 3.89 -7.05 -5.08
CA ALA A 19 3.23 -7.99 -4.18
C ALA A 19 4.19 -9.08 -3.72
N GLU A 20 5.00 -9.60 -4.63
CA GLU A 20 6.01 -10.61 -4.29
C GLU A 20 7.00 -10.09 -3.25
N ARG A 21 7.47 -8.87 -3.44
CA ARG A 21 8.46 -8.27 -2.53
C ARG A 21 7.89 -8.06 -1.14
N ILE A 22 6.61 -7.73 -1.06
CA ILE A 22 5.93 -7.48 0.20
C ILE A 22 5.45 -8.77 0.85
N GLY A 23 5.24 -9.81 0.04
CA GLY A 23 4.68 -11.08 0.53
C GLY A 23 3.16 -11.05 0.55
N LEU A 24 2.56 -10.35 -0.41
CA LEU A 24 1.12 -10.16 -0.48
C LEU A 24 0.60 -10.70 -1.80
N HIS A 25 -0.63 -11.20 -1.81
CA HIS A 25 -1.25 -11.65 -3.05
C HIS A 25 -1.53 -10.43 -3.95
N PRO A 26 -1.26 -10.54 -5.27
CA PRO A 26 -1.47 -9.40 -6.17
C PRO A 26 -2.87 -8.81 -6.15
N ASP A 27 -3.90 -9.66 -6.03
CA ASP A 27 -5.28 -9.17 -5.97
C ASP A 27 -5.53 -8.35 -4.72
N THR A 28 -4.97 -8.78 -3.59
CA THR A 28 -5.08 -8.03 -2.34
C THR A 28 -4.39 -6.68 -2.47
N LEU A 29 -3.20 -6.68 -3.06
CA LEU A 29 -2.47 -5.43 -3.28
C LEU A 29 -3.28 -4.46 -4.14
N ARG A 30 -3.90 -4.96 -5.22
CA ARG A 30 -4.72 -4.10 -6.07
C ARG A 30 -5.89 -3.49 -5.31
N LYS A 31 -6.55 -4.29 -4.48
CA LYS A 31 -7.67 -3.80 -3.68
C LYS A 31 -7.23 -2.71 -2.71
N VAL A 32 -6.09 -2.92 -2.07
CA VAL A 32 -5.53 -1.92 -1.15
C VAL A 32 -5.20 -0.63 -1.91
N LEU A 33 -4.54 -0.75 -3.05
CA LEU A 33 -4.12 0.43 -3.83
C LEU A 33 -5.29 1.17 -4.46
N ASN A 34 -6.42 0.49 -4.66
CA ASN A 34 -7.63 1.13 -5.19
C ASN A 34 -8.54 1.66 -4.10
N GLY A 35 -8.13 1.54 -2.84
CA GLY A 35 -8.94 2.02 -1.74
C GLY A 35 -10.13 1.16 -1.40
N LYS A 36 -10.23 -0.03 -1.97
CA LYS A 36 -11.35 -0.93 -1.72
C LYS A 36 -11.17 -1.80 -0.49
N GLN A 37 -9.95 -1.86 0.03
CA GLN A 37 -9.64 -2.68 1.18
C GLN A 37 -8.62 -1.96 2.05
N GLU A 38 -8.82 -2.04 3.36
CA GLU A 38 -7.85 -1.51 4.31
C GLU A 38 -6.73 -2.53 4.49
N CYS A 39 -5.60 -2.08 5.00
CA CYS A 39 -4.46 -2.96 5.24
C CYS A 39 -3.87 -2.72 6.62
N SER A 40 -3.05 -3.66 7.06
CA SER A 40 -2.37 -3.54 8.34
C SER A 40 -1.26 -2.49 8.26
N LYS A 41 -0.79 -2.07 9.42
CA LYS A 41 0.34 -1.14 9.50
C LYS A 41 1.56 -1.70 8.78
N LEU A 42 1.81 -3.01 8.92
CA LEU A 42 2.96 -3.63 8.28
C LEU A 42 2.88 -3.52 6.76
N VAL A 43 1.72 -3.82 6.21
CA VAL A 43 1.53 -3.73 4.76
C VAL A 43 1.67 -2.30 4.28
N ALA A 44 1.05 -1.35 4.99
CA ALA A 44 1.17 0.07 4.65
C ALA A 44 2.62 0.52 4.71
N TYR A 45 3.35 0.09 5.73
CA TYR A 45 4.76 0.42 5.89
C TYR A 45 5.57 -0.12 4.71
N CYS A 46 5.35 -1.38 4.34
CA CYS A 46 6.09 -1.99 3.24
C CYS A 46 5.83 -1.28 1.92
N ILE A 47 4.58 -0.95 1.65
CA ILE A 47 4.24 -0.22 0.42
C ILE A 47 4.89 1.15 0.41
N THR A 48 4.82 1.86 1.54
CA THR A 48 5.42 3.19 1.67
C THR A 48 6.91 3.15 1.40
N LYS A 49 7.62 2.21 2.02
CA LYS A 49 9.06 2.09 1.86
C LYS A 49 9.45 1.60 0.46
N TYR A 50 8.57 0.88 -0.20
CA TYR A 50 8.82 0.47 -1.58
C TYR A 50 8.83 1.69 -2.50
N ILE A 51 7.93 2.64 -2.24
CA ILE A 51 7.83 3.86 -3.04
C ILE A 51 8.98 4.81 -2.74
N SER A 52 9.25 5.04 -1.46
CA SER A 52 10.32 5.95 -1.04
C SER A 52 10.83 5.53 0.34
N ALA A 53 12.13 5.30 0.43
CA ALA A 53 12.75 4.88 1.69
C ALA A 53 12.64 5.96 2.77
N ASP A 54 12.48 7.20 2.38
CA ASP A 54 12.43 8.33 3.32
C ASP A 54 11.01 8.74 3.68
N ALA A 55 10.01 8.14 3.05
CA ALA A 55 8.62 8.51 3.30
C ALA A 55 8.09 7.86 4.57
N GLU A 56 7.06 8.48 5.12
CA GLU A 56 6.35 7.94 6.27
C GLU A 56 5.02 7.35 5.81
N ILE A 57 4.47 6.42 6.60
CA ILE A 57 3.17 5.81 6.26
C ILE A 57 2.12 6.88 6.02
N GLU A 58 2.11 7.91 6.86
CA GLU A 58 1.12 8.98 6.80
C GLU A 58 1.18 9.80 5.51
N ASP A 59 2.28 9.71 4.78
CA ASP A 59 2.39 10.40 3.50
C ASP A 59 1.46 9.78 2.44
N TYR A 60 1.20 8.48 2.55
CA TYR A 60 0.43 7.76 1.54
C TYR A 60 -0.80 7.07 2.09
N PHE A 61 -0.90 6.88 3.38
CA PHE A 61 -2.01 6.16 4.00
C PHE A 61 -2.58 6.96 5.15
N GLU A 62 -3.85 6.73 5.44
CA GLU A 62 -4.48 7.31 6.60
C GLU A 62 -4.95 6.20 7.54
N ARG A 63 -4.92 6.48 8.80
CA ARG A 63 -5.36 5.55 9.82
C ARG A 63 -6.87 5.50 9.87
N VAL A 64 -7.43 4.30 9.91
CA VAL A 64 -8.88 4.10 9.89
C VAL A 64 -9.29 3.17 11.01
N GLY A 65 -10.53 3.32 11.46
CA GLY A 65 -11.10 2.36 12.38
C GLY A 65 -10.55 2.46 13.78
N GLU A 66 -10.35 3.61 14.24
CA GLU A 66 -9.82 3.87 15.58
C GLU A 66 -10.78 3.50 16.71
#